data_c9ee7e272611687c98672d1bc14bab8e
#
_entry.id   c9ee7e272611687c98672d1bc14bab8e
#
_cell.length_a   1.000
_cell.length_b   1.000
_cell.length_c   1.000
_cell.angle_alpha   90.00
_cell.angle_beta   90.00
_cell.angle_gamma   90.00
#
_symmetry.space_group_name_H-M   'P 1'
#
loop_
_entity.id
_entity.type
_entity.pdbx_description
1 polymer ?
#
loop_
_entity_poly.entity_id
_entity_poly.type
_entity_poly.pdbx_seq_one_letter_code
_entity_poly.pdbx_strand_id
1 'polypeptide(L)'
;LLVVVKPSGLLSVPGRGAEKSDCLLSRVRDDYPDALIVHRLDMETSGLLILARNPVAHRALSMQFQARQVSKLYIAVVDGLIESDQNEIAHPLITDWPNRPLQKVDRSLGKPSLTRYRVVQRQPDENLTRVELEPVTGRSHQLRVHLMSIGHPILGDALYGRPDAVARADRLMLHASRLSLTHPASAQTLVLASPSPF
;
A
#
# COMPACT_ATOMS: atom_id res chain seq x y z
N LEU A 1 14.07 11.91 10.24
CA LEU A 1 13.07 11.44 9.28
C LEU A 1 11.83 12.33 9.29
N LEU A 2 11.04 12.29 8.21
CA LEU A 2 9.72 12.90 8.10
C LEU A 2 8.69 11.78 8.02
N VAL A 3 7.54 12.01 8.63
CA VAL A 3 6.37 11.14 8.55
C VAL A 3 5.24 11.97 7.93
N VAL A 4 4.69 11.49 6.85
CA VAL A 4 3.63 12.19 6.12
C VAL A 4 2.47 11.24 5.83
N VAL A 5 1.28 11.80 5.66
CA VAL A 5 0.09 11.05 5.23
C VAL A 5 -0.19 11.44 3.78
N LYS A 6 0.07 10.50 2.86
CA LYS A 6 -0.20 10.71 1.44
C LYS A 6 -1.71 10.65 1.17
N PRO A 7 -2.33 11.62 0.49
CA PRO A 7 -3.70 11.49 0.03
C PRO A 7 -3.83 10.42 -1.07
N SER A 8 -5.03 9.94 -1.33
CA SER A 8 -5.37 9.17 -2.54
C SER A 8 -5.25 10.06 -3.78
N GLY A 9 -4.95 9.47 -4.93
CA GLY A 9 -4.83 10.19 -6.20
C GLY A 9 -3.51 10.93 -6.41
N LEU A 10 -2.61 10.97 -5.42
CA LEU A 10 -1.29 11.63 -5.53
C LEU A 10 -0.18 10.60 -5.72
N LEU A 11 0.71 10.82 -6.68
CA LEU A 11 1.92 10.01 -6.84
C LEU A 11 2.86 10.17 -5.63
N SER A 12 3.58 9.11 -5.26
CA SER A 12 4.62 9.19 -4.22
C SER A 12 5.89 9.89 -4.71
N VAL A 13 6.23 9.67 -5.98
CA VAL A 13 7.41 10.23 -6.68
C VAL A 13 6.99 10.65 -8.09
N PRO A 14 7.76 11.52 -8.78
CA PRO A 14 7.42 11.92 -10.14
C PRO A 14 7.24 10.73 -11.07
N GLY A 15 6.20 10.78 -11.87
CA GLY A 15 5.97 9.83 -12.96
C GLY A 15 6.80 10.16 -14.20
N ARG A 16 6.52 9.46 -15.29
CA ARG A 16 7.12 9.76 -16.59
C ARG A 16 6.30 10.85 -17.28
N GLY A 17 6.98 11.90 -17.77
CA GLY A 17 6.37 13.06 -18.42
C GLY A 17 6.18 14.23 -17.46
N ALA A 18 6.21 15.45 -18.02
CA ALA A 18 6.11 16.68 -17.24
C ALA A 18 4.76 16.80 -16.50
N GLU A 19 3.71 16.27 -17.10
CA GLU A 19 2.34 16.24 -16.54
C GLU A 19 2.21 15.40 -15.25
N LYS A 20 3.21 14.57 -14.94
CA LYS A 20 3.28 13.72 -13.73
C LYS A 20 4.38 14.15 -12.77
N SER A 21 4.80 15.40 -12.83
CA SER A 21 5.80 15.97 -11.92
C SER A 21 5.23 16.24 -10.53
N ASP A 22 3.95 16.58 -10.41
CA ASP A 22 3.28 16.76 -9.11
C ASP A 22 3.17 15.43 -8.37
N CYS A 23 3.78 15.38 -7.20
CA CYS A 23 3.82 14.18 -6.36
C CYS A 23 4.08 14.55 -4.91
N LEU A 24 3.92 13.59 -4.00
CA LEU A 24 4.18 13.81 -2.58
C LEU A 24 5.61 14.31 -2.33
N LEU A 25 6.61 13.69 -2.98
CA LEU A 25 8.02 14.08 -2.78
C LEU A 25 8.29 15.51 -3.23
N SER A 26 7.74 15.97 -4.37
CA SER A 26 7.91 17.36 -4.83
C SER A 26 7.30 18.33 -3.83
N ARG A 27 6.06 18.10 -3.41
CA ARG A 27 5.37 18.95 -2.42
C ARG A 27 6.08 19.00 -1.06
N VAL A 28 6.62 17.86 -0.58
CA VAL A 28 7.39 17.83 0.66
C VAL A 28 8.71 18.60 0.53
N ARG A 29 9.32 18.60 -0.65
CA ARG A 29 10.58 19.32 -0.90
C ARG A 29 10.44 20.83 -0.95
N ASP A 30 9.25 21.36 -1.11
CA ASP A 30 9.00 22.80 -0.99
C ASP A 30 9.36 23.30 0.42
N ASP A 31 9.02 22.51 1.46
CA ASP A 31 9.35 22.83 2.86
C ASP A 31 10.65 22.16 3.34
N TYR A 32 10.99 21.01 2.79
CA TYR A 32 12.12 20.15 3.18
C TYR A 32 12.95 19.72 1.96
N PRO A 33 13.79 20.60 1.39
CA PRO A 33 14.54 20.33 0.14
C PRO A 33 15.43 19.10 0.20
N ASP A 34 15.86 18.69 1.40
CA ASP A 34 16.70 17.53 1.68
C ASP A 34 15.91 16.20 1.78
N ALA A 35 14.59 16.21 1.59
CA ALA A 35 13.75 15.02 1.70
C ALA A 35 14.12 13.94 0.65
N LEU A 36 14.32 12.70 1.11
CA LEU A 36 14.69 11.53 0.31
C LEU A 36 13.65 10.43 0.48
N ILE A 37 13.15 9.90 -0.62
CA ILE A 37 12.14 8.83 -0.61
C ILE A 37 12.77 7.50 -0.19
N VAL A 38 12.13 6.78 0.73
CA VAL A 38 12.58 5.49 1.25
C VAL A 38 11.75 4.34 0.71
N HIS A 39 10.44 4.54 0.63
CA HIS A 39 9.47 3.61 0.08
C HIS A 39 8.34 4.39 -0.60
N ARG A 40 7.44 3.69 -1.24
CA ARG A 40 6.32 4.34 -1.94
C ARG A 40 5.01 3.61 -1.73
N LEU A 41 3.92 4.34 -1.86
CA LEU A 41 2.56 3.86 -2.02
C LEU A 41 2.13 4.04 -3.48
N ASP A 42 1.18 3.24 -3.93
CA ASP A 42 0.53 3.44 -5.22
C ASP A 42 -0.21 4.80 -5.23
N MET A 43 -0.48 5.34 -6.41
CA MET A 43 -1.14 6.64 -6.57
C MET A 43 -2.44 6.71 -5.77
N GLU A 44 -3.30 5.71 -5.92
CA GLU A 44 -4.62 5.68 -5.28
C GLU A 44 -4.59 5.25 -3.81
N THR A 45 -3.50 4.61 -3.34
CA THR A 45 -3.35 4.23 -1.93
C THR A 45 -3.02 5.45 -1.08
N SER A 46 -3.80 5.70 -0.03
CA SER A 46 -3.49 6.75 0.96
C SER A 46 -2.75 6.21 2.17
N GLY A 47 -2.27 7.10 3.04
CA GLY A 47 -1.73 6.75 4.35
C GLY A 47 -0.27 7.06 4.55
N LEU A 48 0.30 6.44 5.57
CA LEU A 48 1.63 6.72 6.09
C LEU A 48 2.74 6.46 5.07
N LEU A 49 3.61 7.45 4.91
CA LEU A 49 4.82 7.37 4.13
C LEU A 49 5.97 8.05 4.89
N ILE A 50 7.16 7.45 4.83
CA ILE A 50 8.35 7.94 5.52
C ILE A 50 9.36 8.44 4.51
N LEU A 51 9.97 9.60 4.81
CA LEU A 51 11.11 10.15 4.08
C LEU A 51 12.29 10.35 5.02
N ALA A 52 13.49 10.17 4.49
CA ALA A 52 14.72 10.50 5.20
C ALA A 52 15.08 11.99 4.98
N ARG A 53 15.89 12.56 5.89
CA ARG A 53 16.37 13.94 5.86
C ARG A 53 17.88 14.04 5.53
N ASN A 54 18.56 12.92 5.36
CA ASN A 54 19.96 12.86 4.95
C ASN A 54 20.32 11.48 4.39
N PRO A 55 21.45 11.31 3.68
CA PRO A 55 21.86 10.03 3.08
C PRO A 55 22.07 8.90 4.08
N VAL A 56 22.55 9.19 5.29
CA VAL A 56 22.77 8.16 6.33
C VAL A 56 21.44 7.55 6.78
N ALA A 57 20.47 8.41 7.12
CA ALA A 57 19.12 7.95 7.47
C ALA A 57 18.42 7.25 6.30
N HIS A 58 18.59 7.75 5.07
CA HIS A 58 18.05 7.14 3.86
C HIS A 58 18.55 5.70 3.68
N ARG A 59 19.88 5.49 3.80
CA ARG A 59 20.48 4.16 3.70
C ARG A 59 19.96 3.23 4.78
N ALA A 60 19.95 3.67 6.05
CA ALA A 60 19.52 2.86 7.18
C ALA A 60 18.05 2.44 7.05
N LEU A 61 17.16 3.36 6.69
CA LEU A 61 15.74 3.08 6.47
C LEU A 61 15.53 2.15 5.26
N SER A 62 16.20 2.41 4.14
CA SER A 62 16.11 1.56 2.95
C SER A 62 16.53 0.13 3.22
N MET A 63 17.57 -0.07 4.03
CA MET A 63 18.01 -1.42 4.47
C MET A 63 16.93 -2.12 5.31
N GLN A 64 16.25 -1.41 6.23
CA GLN A 64 15.15 -1.99 7.01
C GLN A 64 13.99 -2.45 6.11
N PHE A 65 13.60 -1.64 5.11
CA PHE A 65 12.58 -2.05 4.14
C PHE A 65 13.02 -3.26 3.31
N GLN A 66 14.27 -3.26 2.84
CA GLN A 66 14.83 -4.37 2.06
C GLN A 66 14.91 -5.66 2.88
N ALA A 67 15.32 -5.56 4.14
CA ALA A 67 15.40 -6.68 5.08
C ALA A 67 14.04 -7.10 5.67
N ARG A 68 12.93 -6.42 5.29
CA ARG A 68 11.57 -6.66 5.80
C ARG A 68 11.45 -6.49 7.32
N GLN A 69 12.24 -5.60 7.88
CA GLN A 69 12.22 -5.27 9.32
C GLN A 69 11.19 -4.18 9.66
N VAL A 70 10.51 -3.62 8.65
CA VAL A 70 9.42 -2.65 8.83
C VAL A 70 8.09 -3.39 8.83
N SER A 71 7.38 -3.37 9.96
CA SER A 71 6.00 -3.84 10.03
C SER A 71 5.06 -2.80 9.42
N LYS A 72 4.11 -3.27 8.64
CA LYS A 72 3.15 -2.43 7.90
C LYS A 72 1.76 -3.01 8.06
N LEU A 73 0.81 -2.18 8.46
CA LEU A 73 -0.60 -2.55 8.44
C LEU A 73 -1.37 -1.58 7.56
N TYR A 74 -2.32 -2.14 6.81
CA TYR A 74 -3.24 -1.41 5.96
C TYR A 74 -4.67 -1.75 6.36
N ILE A 75 -5.57 -0.81 6.19
CA ILE A 75 -7.01 -1.05 6.25
C ILE A 75 -7.55 -1.00 4.81
N ALA A 76 -8.40 -1.97 4.49
CA ALA A 76 -9.14 -1.95 3.23
C ALA A 76 -10.61 -2.31 3.48
N VAL A 77 -11.49 -1.88 2.55
CA VAL A 77 -12.87 -2.36 2.44
C VAL A 77 -12.98 -3.08 1.11
N VAL A 78 -13.43 -4.31 1.15
CA VAL A 78 -13.54 -5.20 -0.01
C VAL A 78 -14.99 -5.56 -0.31
N ASP A 79 -15.25 -5.88 -1.56
CA ASP A 79 -16.52 -6.40 -2.03
C ASP A 79 -16.70 -7.86 -1.59
N GLY A 80 -17.90 -8.19 -1.11
CA GLY A 80 -18.26 -9.51 -0.64
C GLY A 80 -17.91 -9.79 0.83
N LEU A 81 -18.47 -10.87 1.36
CA LEU A 81 -18.24 -11.33 2.72
C LEU A 81 -17.13 -12.38 2.74
N ILE A 82 -15.98 -12.03 3.28
CA ILE A 82 -14.88 -12.98 3.51
C ILE A 82 -15.29 -13.91 4.67
N GLU A 83 -15.31 -15.22 4.42
CA GLU A 83 -15.75 -16.22 5.42
C GLU A 83 -14.76 -16.38 6.57
N SER A 84 -13.46 -16.57 6.23
CA SER A 84 -12.41 -16.80 7.23
C SER A 84 -12.02 -15.51 7.95
N ASP A 85 -11.99 -15.55 9.29
CA ASP A 85 -11.62 -14.38 10.09
C ASP A 85 -10.17 -13.92 9.86
N GLN A 86 -9.28 -14.82 9.49
CA GLN A 86 -7.89 -14.54 9.14
C GLN A 86 -7.35 -15.62 8.21
N ASN A 87 -6.44 -15.24 7.31
CA ASN A 87 -5.74 -16.18 6.44
C ASN A 87 -4.51 -15.51 5.80
N GLU A 88 -3.79 -16.28 5.00
CA GLU A 88 -2.66 -15.84 4.18
C GLU A 88 -2.98 -15.98 2.69
N ILE A 89 -2.53 -15.01 1.89
CA ILE A 89 -2.60 -15.06 0.43
C ILE A 89 -1.16 -15.12 -0.07
N ALA A 90 -0.76 -16.29 -0.59
CA ALA A 90 0.61 -16.57 -1.03
C ALA A 90 0.68 -16.75 -2.56
N HIS A 91 0.05 -15.85 -3.32
CA HIS A 91 0.03 -15.90 -4.76
C HIS A 91 1.22 -15.12 -5.35
N PRO A 92 2.10 -15.77 -6.14
CA PRO A 92 3.24 -15.09 -6.76
C PRO A 92 2.79 -14.10 -7.83
N LEU A 93 3.44 -12.93 -7.87
CA LEU A 93 3.04 -11.80 -8.70
C LEU A 93 4.09 -11.42 -9.74
N ILE A 94 3.62 -11.02 -10.92
CA ILE A 94 4.44 -10.48 -12.00
C ILE A 94 3.72 -9.30 -12.67
N THR A 95 4.49 -8.43 -13.30
CA THR A 95 3.93 -7.35 -14.14
C THR A 95 3.25 -7.94 -15.37
N ASP A 96 2.02 -7.54 -15.63
CA ASP A 96 1.34 -7.83 -16.89
C ASP A 96 1.82 -6.85 -17.98
N TRP A 97 2.91 -7.21 -18.64
CA TRP A 97 3.63 -6.32 -19.56
C TRP A 97 2.77 -5.73 -20.68
N PRO A 98 1.86 -6.50 -21.34
CA PRO A 98 0.96 -5.94 -22.33
C PRO A 98 -0.01 -4.92 -21.78
N ASN A 99 -0.46 -5.08 -20.52
CA ASN A 99 -1.50 -4.29 -19.89
C ASN A 99 -0.97 -3.40 -18.75
N ARG A 100 0.30 -2.93 -18.83
CA ARG A 100 0.84 -2.04 -17.79
C ARG A 100 -0.07 -0.84 -17.52
N PRO A 101 -0.26 -0.45 -16.24
CA PRO A 101 0.53 -0.80 -15.05
C PRO A 101 0.07 -2.06 -14.30
N LEU A 102 -0.81 -2.89 -14.87
CA LEU A 102 -1.37 -4.06 -14.19
C LEU A 102 -0.31 -5.07 -13.74
N GLN A 103 -0.59 -5.70 -12.62
CA GLN A 103 0.11 -6.88 -12.10
C GLN A 103 -0.86 -8.06 -12.15
N LYS A 104 -0.34 -9.28 -12.22
CA LYS A 104 -1.15 -10.50 -12.22
C LYS A 104 -0.51 -11.60 -11.38
N VAL A 105 -1.33 -12.55 -10.97
CA VAL A 105 -0.86 -13.81 -10.40
C VAL A 105 -0.28 -14.67 -11.51
N ASP A 106 0.93 -15.15 -11.33
CA ASP A 106 1.56 -16.10 -12.23
C ASP A 106 2.36 -17.11 -11.41
N ARG A 107 1.91 -18.35 -11.39
CA ARG A 107 2.51 -19.42 -10.58
C ARG A 107 3.85 -19.92 -11.13
N SER A 108 4.14 -19.64 -12.38
CA SER A 108 5.35 -20.12 -13.08
C SER A 108 6.49 -19.11 -13.02
N LEU A 109 6.20 -17.83 -13.28
CA LEU A 109 7.19 -16.76 -13.44
C LEU A 109 7.06 -15.66 -12.38
N GLY A 110 5.99 -15.69 -11.59
CA GLY A 110 5.72 -14.69 -10.57
C GLY A 110 6.73 -14.73 -9.43
N LYS A 111 7.02 -13.57 -8.88
CA LYS A 111 7.88 -13.44 -7.69
C LYS A 111 7.08 -13.80 -6.45
N PRO A 112 7.63 -14.60 -5.51
CA PRO A 112 6.95 -14.94 -4.25
C PRO A 112 6.43 -13.69 -3.56
N SER A 113 5.15 -13.75 -3.17
CA SER A 113 4.43 -12.65 -2.51
C SER A 113 3.53 -13.23 -1.44
N LEU A 114 3.48 -12.57 -0.28
CA LEU A 114 2.70 -13.02 0.87
C LEU A 114 2.01 -11.82 1.52
N THR A 115 0.69 -11.93 1.69
CA THR A 115 -0.15 -11.01 2.45
C THR A 115 -0.91 -11.78 3.50
N ARG A 116 -0.86 -11.36 4.75
CA ARG A 116 -1.77 -11.81 5.81
C ARG A 116 -2.95 -10.86 5.89
N TYR A 117 -4.12 -11.39 6.15
CA TYR A 117 -5.29 -10.57 6.44
C TYR A 117 -6.02 -11.04 7.70
N ARG A 118 -6.69 -10.09 8.33
CA ARG A 118 -7.61 -10.30 9.43
C ARG A 118 -8.89 -9.49 9.18
N VAL A 119 -10.03 -10.13 9.28
CA VAL A 119 -11.33 -9.47 9.19
C VAL A 119 -11.53 -8.61 10.43
N VAL A 120 -11.82 -7.34 10.22
CA VAL A 120 -12.14 -6.38 11.29
C VAL A 120 -13.66 -6.30 11.49
N GLN A 121 -14.40 -6.28 10.38
CA GLN A 121 -15.86 -6.17 10.40
C GLN A 121 -16.45 -6.74 9.11
N ARG A 122 -17.59 -7.41 9.22
CA ARG A 122 -18.45 -7.76 8.09
C ARG A 122 -19.71 -6.91 8.13
N GLN A 123 -20.15 -6.47 6.97
CA GLN A 123 -21.37 -5.68 6.78
C GLN A 123 -22.27 -6.46 5.81
N PRO A 124 -23.10 -7.41 6.32
CA PRO A 124 -23.91 -8.29 5.45
C PRO A 124 -24.90 -7.53 4.58
N ASP A 125 -25.54 -6.50 5.10
CA ASP A 125 -26.56 -5.72 4.38
C ASP A 125 -25.96 -4.99 3.15
N GLU A 126 -24.69 -4.63 3.24
CA GLU A 126 -23.96 -3.98 2.17
C GLU A 126 -23.11 -4.96 1.35
N ASN A 127 -23.03 -6.23 1.78
CA ASN A 127 -22.14 -7.23 1.21
C ASN A 127 -20.68 -6.78 1.14
N LEU A 128 -20.14 -6.26 2.28
CA LEU A 128 -18.80 -5.73 2.42
C LEU A 128 -18.04 -6.40 3.56
N THR A 129 -16.71 -6.41 3.43
CA THR A 129 -15.82 -6.78 4.53
C THR A 129 -14.73 -5.72 4.70
N ARG A 130 -14.54 -5.26 5.94
CA ARG A 130 -13.40 -4.44 6.35
C ARG A 130 -12.30 -5.35 6.85
N VAL A 131 -11.10 -5.21 6.29
CA VAL A 131 -9.96 -6.05 6.61
C VAL A 131 -8.73 -5.23 7.01
N GLU A 132 -7.96 -5.77 7.93
CA GLU A 132 -6.58 -5.38 8.20
C GLU A 132 -5.65 -6.28 7.40
N LEU A 133 -4.66 -5.69 6.74
CA LEU A 133 -3.74 -6.37 5.84
C LEU A 133 -2.29 -6.13 6.28
N GLU A 134 -1.52 -7.21 6.39
CA GLU A 134 -0.08 -7.16 6.62
C GLU A 134 0.66 -7.68 5.38
N PRO A 135 1.23 -6.80 4.54
CA PRO A 135 2.09 -7.24 3.43
C PRO A 135 3.47 -7.67 3.96
N VAL A 136 3.70 -8.97 4.07
CA VAL A 136 5.01 -9.56 4.44
C VAL A 136 6.05 -9.26 3.35
N THR A 137 5.64 -9.27 2.10
CA THR A 137 6.41 -8.81 0.94
C THR A 137 5.86 -7.45 0.47
N GLY A 138 6.57 -6.77 -0.45
CA GLY A 138 6.16 -5.44 -0.95
C GLY A 138 6.24 -5.37 -2.47
N ARG A 139 5.44 -6.17 -3.20
CA ARG A 139 5.35 -6.09 -4.66
C ARG A 139 4.39 -4.98 -5.07
N SER A 140 4.55 -4.45 -6.28
CA SER A 140 3.63 -3.47 -6.85
C SER A 140 2.20 -4.02 -6.85
N HIS A 141 1.23 -3.20 -6.44
CA HIS A 141 -0.20 -3.53 -6.36
C HIS A 141 -0.53 -4.82 -5.56
N GLN A 142 0.40 -5.30 -4.71
CA GLN A 142 0.29 -6.63 -4.08
C GLN A 142 -1.04 -6.83 -3.36
N LEU A 143 -1.43 -5.93 -2.46
CA LEU A 143 -2.67 -6.06 -1.68
C LEU A 143 -3.90 -6.09 -2.57
N ARG A 144 -3.92 -5.27 -3.61
CA ARG A 144 -5.02 -5.16 -4.58
C ARG A 144 -5.20 -6.46 -5.38
N VAL A 145 -4.10 -6.96 -5.96
CA VAL A 145 -4.13 -8.20 -6.75
C VAL A 145 -4.42 -9.41 -5.87
N HIS A 146 -3.87 -9.47 -4.65
CA HIS A 146 -4.12 -10.58 -3.73
C HIS A 146 -5.60 -10.66 -3.34
N LEU A 147 -6.22 -9.55 -2.93
CA LEU A 147 -7.64 -9.55 -2.57
C LEU A 147 -8.54 -9.86 -3.78
N MET A 148 -8.24 -9.29 -4.95
CA MET A 148 -8.94 -9.63 -6.19
C MET A 148 -8.82 -11.13 -6.51
N SER A 149 -7.64 -11.71 -6.32
CA SER A 149 -7.36 -13.13 -6.67
C SER A 149 -8.09 -14.15 -5.78
N ILE A 150 -8.59 -13.72 -4.63
CA ILE A 150 -9.45 -14.54 -3.75
C ILE A 150 -10.94 -14.17 -3.88
N GLY A 151 -11.32 -13.38 -4.88
CA GLY A 151 -12.69 -13.02 -5.19
C GLY A 151 -13.24 -11.78 -4.46
N HIS A 152 -12.40 -11.09 -3.67
CA HIS A 152 -12.79 -9.93 -2.86
C HIS A 152 -11.99 -8.67 -3.25
N PRO A 153 -12.24 -8.08 -4.44
CA PRO A 153 -11.54 -6.85 -4.85
C PRO A 153 -11.83 -5.70 -3.90
N ILE A 154 -10.85 -4.80 -3.75
CA ILE A 154 -11.02 -3.59 -2.94
C ILE A 154 -12.01 -2.66 -3.63
N LEU A 155 -12.91 -2.03 -2.87
CA LEU A 155 -13.85 -1.05 -3.40
C LEU A 155 -13.11 0.17 -3.98
N GLY A 156 -13.66 0.70 -5.08
CA GLY A 156 -13.07 1.84 -5.78
C GLY A 156 -11.76 1.53 -6.50
N ASP A 157 -11.38 0.24 -6.64
CA ASP A 157 -10.18 -0.15 -7.37
C ASP A 157 -10.43 -0.17 -8.88
N ALA A 158 -10.14 0.93 -9.56
CA ALA A 158 -10.34 1.09 -11.01
C ALA A 158 -9.50 0.14 -11.88
N LEU A 159 -8.46 -0.51 -11.33
CA LEU A 159 -7.59 -1.43 -12.09
C LEU A 159 -7.99 -2.89 -11.92
N TYR A 160 -8.52 -3.28 -10.75
CA TYR A 160 -8.74 -4.68 -10.39
C TYR A 160 -10.16 -4.96 -9.91
N GLY A 161 -10.97 -3.93 -9.67
CA GLY A 161 -12.36 -4.06 -9.25
C GLY A 161 -13.28 -4.40 -10.43
N ARG A 162 -14.40 -5.09 -10.12
CA ARG A 162 -15.52 -5.18 -11.04
C ARG A 162 -16.20 -3.81 -11.14
N PRO A 163 -16.88 -3.48 -12.26
CA PRO A 163 -17.51 -2.17 -12.44
C PRO A 163 -18.46 -1.77 -11.30
N ASP A 164 -19.23 -2.72 -10.78
CA ASP A 164 -20.12 -2.53 -9.64
C ASP A 164 -19.38 -2.20 -8.34
N ALA A 165 -18.30 -2.91 -8.05
CA ALA A 165 -17.46 -2.65 -6.87
C ALA A 165 -16.69 -1.32 -6.97
N VAL A 166 -16.28 -0.94 -8.18
CA VAL A 166 -15.64 0.37 -8.44
C VAL A 166 -16.62 1.51 -8.16
N ALA A 167 -17.86 1.40 -8.64
CA ALA A 167 -18.87 2.45 -8.50
C ALA A 167 -19.36 2.67 -7.05
N ARG A 168 -19.01 1.78 -6.12
CA ARG A 168 -19.43 1.85 -4.70
C ARG A 168 -18.54 2.73 -3.84
N ALA A 169 -17.46 3.29 -4.38
CA ALA A 169 -16.58 4.18 -3.63
C ALA A 169 -15.94 5.22 -4.56
N ASP A 170 -15.81 6.46 -4.07
CA ASP A 170 -15.24 7.57 -4.81
C ASP A 170 -13.71 7.49 -4.95
N ARG A 171 -13.10 6.54 -4.26
CA ARG A 171 -11.66 6.32 -4.23
C ARG A 171 -11.33 4.86 -3.92
N LEU A 172 -10.08 4.46 -4.16
CA LEU A 172 -9.57 3.18 -3.65
C LEU A 172 -9.65 3.14 -2.12
N MET A 173 -10.42 2.18 -1.58
CA MET A 173 -10.60 1.97 -0.14
C MET A 173 -9.43 1.17 0.44
N LEU A 174 -8.20 1.72 0.30
CA LEU A 174 -6.95 1.17 0.82
C LEU A 174 -6.12 2.27 1.47
N HIS A 175 -5.78 2.08 2.74
CA HIS A 175 -5.05 3.05 3.56
C HIS A 175 -3.91 2.40 4.34
N ALA A 176 -2.69 2.93 4.21
CA ALA A 176 -1.53 2.54 5.02
C ALA A 176 -1.68 3.12 6.44
N SER A 177 -2.24 2.32 7.36
CA SER A 177 -2.71 2.78 8.67
C SER A 177 -1.65 2.72 9.76
N ARG A 178 -0.65 1.84 9.65
CA ARG A 178 0.38 1.70 10.68
C ARG A 178 1.73 1.31 10.09
N LEU A 179 2.77 1.92 10.61
CA LEU A 179 4.17 1.55 10.35
C LEU A 179 4.90 1.39 11.69
N SER A 180 5.71 0.33 11.81
CA SER A 180 6.64 0.16 12.93
C SER A 180 8.04 -0.14 12.38
N LEU A 181 9.02 0.62 12.84
CA LEU A 181 10.40 0.58 12.36
C LEU A 181 11.37 1.06 13.44
N THR A 182 12.65 0.83 13.23
CA THR A 182 13.71 1.36 14.11
C THR A 182 14.14 2.75 13.64
N HIS A 183 14.15 3.73 14.55
CA HIS A 183 14.62 5.07 14.23
C HIS A 183 16.11 5.06 13.87
N PRO A 184 16.52 5.64 12.70
CA PRO A 184 17.86 5.45 12.16
C PRO A 184 19.01 6.05 12.98
N ALA A 185 18.71 6.98 13.91
CA ALA A 185 19.72 7.60 14.75
C ALA A 185 19.66 7.13 16.23
N SER A 186 18.45 7.03 16.82
CA SER A 186 18.30 6.68 18.23
C SER A 186 18.17 5.18 18.49
N ALA A 187 18.03 4.35 17.44
CA ALA A 187 17.75 2.92 17.52
C ALA A 187 16.47 2.54 18.29
N GLN A 188 15.63 3.51 18.63
CA GLN A 188 14.34 3.27 19.29
C GLN A 188 13.30 2.77 18.28
N THR A 189 12.41 1.90 18.72
CA THR A 189 11.25 1.51 17.92
C THR A 189 10.27 2.66 17.81
N LEU A 190 9.95 3.04 16.58
CA LEU A 190 8.87 3.98 16.28
C LEU A 190 7.64 3.19 15.85
N VAL A 191 6.51 3.52 16.46
CA VAL A 191 5.18 3.04 16.05
C VAL A 191 4.37 4.25 15.62
N LEU A 192 4.04 4.30 14.33
CA LEU A 192 3.32 5.39 13.70
C LEU A 192 1.93 4.89 13.29
N ALA A 193 0.91 5.72 13.49
CA ALA A 193 -0.47 5.39 13.13
C ALA A 193 -1.14 6.55 12.40
N SER A 194 -2.00 6.21 11.45
CA SER A 194 -2.91 7.11 10.74
C SER A 194 -4.27 6.42 10.64
N PRO A 195 -5.32 6.96 11.25
CA PRO A 195 -6.66 6.41 11.13
C PRO A 195 -7.09 6.34 9.66
N SER A 196 -7.77 5.26 9.29
CA SER A 196 -8.39 5.16 7.97
C SER A 196 -9.47 6.24 7.83
N PRO A 197 -9.55 6.96 6.70
CA PRO A 197 -10.56 7.99 6.46
C PRO A 197 -11.93 7.42 6.04
N PHE A 198 -12.11 6.11 6.05
CA PHE A 198 -13.31 5.39 5.69
C PHE A 198 -13.55 4.20 6.64
#